data_7a91415bb4119ee92cde6da0c01bbad8
#
_entry.id   7a91415bb4119ee92cde6da0c01bbad8
#
_cell.length_a   1.000
_cell.length_b   1.000
_cell.length_c   1.000
_cell.angle_alpha   90.00
_cell.angle_beta   90.00
_cell.angle_gamma   90.00
#
_symmetry.space_group_name_H-M   'P 1'
#
loop_
_entity.id
_entity.type
_entity.pdbx_description
1 polymer ?
#
loop_
_entity_poly.entity_id
_entity_poly.type
_entity_poly.pdbx_seq_one_letter_code
_entity_poly.pdbx_strand_id
1 'polypeptide(L)'
;MYKRQVVSLAPSFIANYDGIGIEEMEKALKKLGFHSVEETAIGATIVKTQYEEILKSKRQNILISSCCHSVNLLIQKYFPHVLKYLANVKSPMQAHALDIKKRIPNAKIVFIGPCVAKKDEADHYVGIVDAVLTYEELTNWLKEQNINLEKGTKYGLSVYDHIVLDASTVSDGQIVYQ
;
A
#
# COMPACT_ATOMS: atom_id res chain seq x y z
N MET A 1 5.99 21.69 17.69
CA MET A 1 6.72 20.56 17.09
C MET A 1 5.91 20.10 15.88
N TYR A 2 6.36 20.40 14.67
CA TYR A 2 5.64 20.01 13.46
C TYR A 2 5.64 18.49 13.35
N LYS A 3 4.43 17.90 13.23
CA LYS A 3 4.28 16.46 13.04
C LYS A 3 4.81 16.12 11.65
N ARG A 4 5.76 15.19 11.56
CA ARG A 4 6.29 14.74 10.28
C ARG A 4 5.21 13.99 9.51
N GLN A 5 4.81 14.51 8.36
CA GLN A 5 3.87 13.84 7.46
C GLN A 5 4.66 12.95 6.51
N VAL A 6 4.44 11.65 6.59
CA VAL A 6 5.10 10.66 5.73
C VAL A 6 4.06 10.08 4.79
N VAL A 7 4.40 10.05 3.51
CA VAL A 7 3.55 9.45 2.48
C VAL A 7 3.90 7.97 2.32
N SER A 8 2.86 7.13 2.35
CA SER A 8 2.90 5.75 1.87
C SER A 8 2.28 5.72 0.48
N LEU A 9 3.11 5.60 -0.56
CA LEU A 9 2.70 5.68 -1.96
C LEU A 9 2.48 4.29 -2.53
N ALA A 10 1.30 4.04 -3.10
CA ALA A 10 1.01 2.76 -3.75
C ALA A 10 1.85 2.59 -5.03
N PRO A 11 2.48 1.42 -5.27
CA PRO A 11 3.38 1.21 -6.41
C PRO A 11 2.75 1.45 -7.78
N SER A 12 1.43 1.33 -7.89
CA SER A 12 0.68 1.62 -9.13
C SER A 12 0.74 3.08 -9.59
N PHE A 13 1.39 3.99 -8.82
CA PHE A 13 1.60 5.37 -9.24
C PHE A 13 2.37 5.44 -10.58
N ILE A 14 3.27 4.51 -10.85
CA ILE A 14 4.04 4.42 -12.10
C ILE A 14 3.11 4.31 -13.32
N ALA A 15 2.03 3.53 -13.20
CA ALA A 15 1.05 3.39 -14.28
C ALA A 15 0.15 4.64 -14.46
N ASN A 16 -0.01 5.45 -13.40
CA ASN A 16 -0.84 6.66 -13.44
C ASN A 16 -0.05 7.90 -13.88
N TYR A 17 1.26 7.94 -13.61
CA TYR A 17 2.14 9.08 -13.89
C TYR A 17 3.30 8.64 -14.78
N ASP A 18 3.03 8.58 -16.09
CA ASP A 18 4.00 8.12 -17.09
C ASP A 18 5.34 8.87 -17.04
N GLY A 19 6.43 8.12 -16.88
CA GLY A 19 7.79 8.67 -16.82
C GLY A 19 8.15 9.33 -15.51
N ILE A 20 7.34 9.16 -14.45
CA ILE A 20 7.60 9.67 -13.10
C ILE A 20 8.03 8.53 -12.20
N GLY A 21 9.26 8.59 -11.71
CA GLY A 21 9.79 7.67 -10.71
C GLY A 21 9.50 8.12 -9.28
N ILE A 22 9.94 7.30 -8.32
CA ILE A 22 9.73 7.60 -6.89
C ILE A 22 10.44 8.88 -6.46
N GLU A 23 11.62 9.18 -7.03
CA GLU A 23 12.41 10.37 -6.70
C GLU A 23 11.71 11.65 -7.18
N GLU A 24 11.14 11.63 -8.40
CA GLU A 24 10.38 12.75 -8.96
C GLU A 24 9.10 13.00 -8.17
N MET A 25 8.40 11.93 -7.82
CA MET A 25 7.21 12.00 -6.98
C MET A 25 7.55 12.55 -5.59
N GLU A 26 8.64 12.09 -4.99
CA GLU A 26 9.09 12.61 -3.69
C GLU A 26 9.40 14.11 -3.73
N LYS A 27 10.09 14.58 -4.80
CA LYS A 27 10.37 16.01 -4.98
C LYS A 27 9.09 16.84 -5.05
N ALA A 28 8.08 16.37 -5.79
CA ALA A 28 6.78 17.04 -5.90
C ALA A 28 6.02 17.05 -4.58
N LEU A 29 5.97 15.92 -3.88
CA LEU A 29 5.31 15.80 -2.59
C LEU A 29 6.00 16.61 -1.49
N LYS A 30 7.32 16.74 -1.53
CA LYS A 30 8.06 17.67 -0.63
C LYS A 30 7.69 19.13 -0.89
N LYS A 31 7.44 19.54 -2.14
CA LYS A 31 6.91 20.88 -2.44
C LYS A 31 5.50 21.11 -1.85
N LEU A 32 4.68 20.07 -1.70
CA LEU A 32 3.41 20.11 -0.98
C LEU A 32 3.55 20.13 0.55
N GLY A 33 4.78 20.00 1.07
CA GLY A 33 5.06 20.07 2.51
C GLY A 33 5.20 18.71 3.20
N PHE A 34 5.15 17.60 2.48
CA PHE A 34 5.43 16.28 3.06
C PHE A 34 6.90 16.13 3.46
N HIS A 35 7.14 15.40 4.53
CA HIS A 35 8.50 15.18 5.06
C HIS A 35 9.28 14.15 4.23
N SER A 36 8.65 13.03 3.93
CA SER A 36 9.25 11.92 3.15
C SER A 36 8.18 11.09 2.46
N VAL A 37 8.61 10.33 1.48
CA VAL A 37 7.77 9.41 0.69
C VAL A 37 8.41 8.04 0.70
N GLU A 38 7.61 7.01 0.99
CA GLU A 38 8.03 5.60 0.95
C GLU A 38 7.01 4.79 0.17
N GLU A 39 7.44 3.74 -0.50
CA GLU A 39 6.52 2.87 -1.23
C GLU A 39 5.77 1.90 -0.30
N THR A 40 4.47 1.77 -0.50
CA THR A 40 3.64 0.80 0.25
C THR A 40 4.07 -0.65 0.00
N ALA A 41 4.89 -0.93 -1.01
CA ALA A 41 5.50 -2.23 -1.26
C ALA A 41 6.30 -2.76 -0.05
N ILE A 42 6.86 -1.89 0.80
CA ILE A 42 7.47 -2.27 2.09
C ILE A 42 6.43 -3.00 2.95
N GLY A 43 5.23 -2.45 3.05
CA GLY A 43 4.12 -3.07 3.77
C GLY A 43 3.69 -4.40 3.14
N ALA A 44 3.72 -4.52 1.82
CA ALA A 44 3.43 -5.77 1.13
C ALA A 44 4.44 -6.87 1.49
N THR A 45 5.72 -6.53 1.60
CA THR A 45 6.76 -7.46 2.04
C THR A 45 6.52 -7.96 3.48
N ILE A 46 6.13 -7.05 4.38
CA ILE A 46 5.79 -7.40 5.77
C ILE A 46 4.61 -8.37 5.80
N VAL A 47 3.56 -8.07 5.03
CA VAL A 47 2.35 -8.90 4.93
C VAL A 47 2.67 -10.26 4.32
N LYS A 48 3.48 -10.32 3.27
CA LYS A 48 3.95 -11.57 2.67
C LYS A 48 4.55 -12.50 3.71
N THR A 49 5.47 -12.00 4.54
CA THR A 49 6.10 -12.81 5.61
C THR A 49 5.06 -13.39 6.57
N GLN A 50 4.04 -12.61 6.96
CA GLN A 50 2.96 -13.09 7.82
C GLN A 50 2.14 -14.20 7.16
N TYR A 51 1.85 -14.09 5.86
CA TYR A 51 1.16 -15.16 5.12
C TYR A 51 2.00 -16.43 5.02
N GLU A 52 3.30 -16.30 4.77
CA GLU A 52 4.22 -17.46 4.75
C GLU A 52 4.23 -18.20 6.10
N GLU A 53 4.21 -17.47 7.22
CA GLU A 53 4.14 -18.08 8.55
C GLU A 53 2.81 -18.83 8.77
N ILE A 54 1.68 -18.24 8.33
CA ILE A 54 0.37 -18.90 8.40
C ILE A 54 0.37 -20.18 7.59
N LEU A 55 0.88 -20.15 6.35
CA LEU A 55 0.95 -21.31 5.46
C LEU A 55 1.86 -22.41 6.03
N LYS A 56 3.01 -22.05 6.57
CA LYS A 56 3.95 -23.00 7.22
C LYS A 56 3.31 -23.68 8.43
N SER A 57 2.39 -23.02 9.12
CA SER A 57 1.71 -23.58 10.29
C SER A 57 0.75 -24.74 9.97
N LYS A 58 0.33 -24.88 8.71
CA LYS A 58 -0.61 -25.90 8.19
C LYS A 58 -1.90 -26.05 9.01
N ARG A 59 -2.31 -24.98 9.71
CA ARG A 59 -3.51 -25.01 10.57
C ARG A 59 -4.82 -24.96 9.79
N GLN A 60 -4.77 -24.54 8.52
CA GLN A 60 -5.95 -24.38 7.67
C GLN A 60 -5.66 -24.90 6.26
N ASN A 61 -6.62 -25.61 5.69
CA ASN A 61 -6.53 -26.10 4.31
C ASN A 61 -6.97 -25.03 3.29
N ILE A 62 -7.68 -23.98 3.75
CA ILE A 62 -8.19 -22.86 2.95
C ILE A 62 -7.81 -21.59 3.68
N LEU A 63 -7.20 -20.65 2.96
CA LEU A 63 -6.88 -19.33 3.45
C LEU A 63 -7.34 -18.28 2.44
N ILE A 64 -8.18 -17.35 2.88
CA ILE A 64 -8.60 -16.20 2.08
C ILE A 64 -7.77 -15.00 2.51
N SER A 65 -7.14 -14.34 1.54
CA SER A 65 -6.34 -13.14 1.79
C SER A 65 -7.21 -11.98 2.26
N SER A 66 -6.77 -11.28 3.31
CA SER A 66 -7.43 -10.08 3.86
C SER A 66 -6.84 -8.75 3.36
N CYS A 67 -5.93 -8.79 2.36
CA CYS A 67 -5.25 -7.59 1.86
C CYS A 67 -6.19 -6.57 1.21
N CYS A 68 -7.34 -7.01 0.68
CA CYS A 68 -8.32 -6.16 0.00
C CYS A 68 -9.50 -5.84 0.92
N HIS A 69 -9.62 -4.57 1.34
CA HIS A 69 -10.70 -4.13 2.22
C HIS A 69 -12.08 -4.34 1.61
N SER A 70 -12.25 -4.06 0.30
CA SER A 70 -13.52 -4.28 -0.39
C SER A 70 -13.95 -5.75 -0.36
N VAL A 71 -13.01 -6.69 -0.54
CA VAL A 71 -13.29 -8.13 -0.46
C VAL A 71 -13.66 -8.52 0.96
N ASN A 72 -12.98 -7.96 1.97
CA ASN A 72 -13.31 -8.22 3.38
C ASN A 72 -14.74 -7.80 3.70
N LEU A 73 -15.15 -6.61 3.27
CA LEU A 73 -16.52 -6.10 3.43
C LEU A 73 -17.54 -6.96 2.66
N LEU A 74 -17.21 -7.38 1.44
CA LEU A 74 -18.05 -8.28 0.64
C LEU A 74 -18.30 -9.60 1.38
N ILE A 75 -17.24 -10.22 1.89
CA ILE A 75 -17.32 -11.47 2.65
C ILE A 75 -18.14 -11.27 3.93
N GLN A 76 -17.88 -10.23 4.69
CA GLN A 76 -18.60 -9.94 5.92
C GLN A 76 -20.10 -9.77 5.67
N LYS A 77 -20.47 -9.10 4.59
CA LYS A 77 -21.87 -8.76 4.30
C LYS A 77 -22.63 -9.91 3.65
N TYR A 78 -22.03 -10.62 2.71
CA TYR A 78 -22.75 -11.57 1.85
C TYR A 78 -22.35 -13.03 2.06
N PHE A 79 -21.17 -13.29 2.62
CA PHE A 79 -20.61 -14.63 2.79
C PHE A 79 -20.06 -14.87 4.21
N PRO A 80 -20.83 -14.57 5.27
CA PRO A 80 -20.31 -14.64 6.64
C PRO A 80 -19.83 -16.05 7.03
N HIS A 81 -20.34 -17.10 6.39
CA HIS A 81 -19.93 -18.48 6.65
C HIS A 81 -18.47 -18.79 6.26
N VAL A 82 -17.86 -17.98 5.38
CA VAL A 82 -16.44 -18.14 4.99
C VAL A 82 -15.47 -17.25 5.77
N LEU A 83 -15.96 -16.40 6.68
CA LEU A 83 -15.12 -15.54 7.53
C LEU A 83 -14.05 -16.31 8.31
N LYS A 84 -14.34 -17.57 8.67
CA LYS A 84 -13.39 -18.45 9.34
C LYS A 84 -12.14 -18.76 8.53
N TYR A 85 -12.17 -18.54 7.23
CA TYR A 85 -11.03 -18.73 6.33
C TYR A 85 -10.31 -17.42 6.01
N LEU A 86 -10.89 -16.28 6.37
CA LEU A 86 -10.27 -14.97 6.14
C LEU A 86 -9.07 -14.81 7.07
N ALA A 87 -7.92 -14.48 6.51
CA ALA A 87 -6.70 -14.27 7.27
C ALA A 87 -6.87 -13.08 8.24
N ASN A 88 -6.34 -13.23 9.45
CA ASN A 88 -6.22 -12.11 10.39
C ASN A 88 -4.88 -11.39 10.19
N VAL A 89 -4.71 -10.81 8.99
CA VAL A 89 -3.51 -10.10 8.58
C VAL A 89 -3.90 -8.69 8.14
N LYS A 90 -3.12 -7.71 8.54
CA LYS A 90 -3.32 -6.31 8.15
C LYS A 90 -3.06 -6.14 6.65
N SER A 91 -3.74 -5.15 6.04
CA SER A 91 -3.42 -4.79 4.65
C SER A 91 -2.01 -4.20 4.53
N PRO A 92 -1.40 -4.22 3.33
CA PRO A 92 -0.11 -3.57 3.09
C PRO A 92 -0.08 -2.09 3.51
N MET A 93 -1.16 -1.35 3.31
CA MET A 93 -1.29 0.04 3.76
C MET A 93 -1.14 0.16 5.27
N GLN A 94 -1.87 -0.65 6.02
CA GLN A 94 -1.81 -0.64 7.49
C GLN A 94 -0.46 -1.13 8.02
N ALA A 95 0.08 -2.20 7.44
CA ALA A 95 1.36 -2.77 7.84
C ALA A 95 2.50 -1.76 7.65
N HIS A 96 2.53 -1.06 6.51
CA HIS A 96 3.51 -0.01 6.24
C HIS A 96 3.35 1.19 7.17
N ALA A 97 2.11 1.65 7.39
CA ALA A 97 1.85 2.77 8.31
C ALA A 97 2.32 2.46 9.74
N LEU A 98 2.11 1.24 10.22
CA LEU A 98 2.59 0.81 11.53
C LEU A 98 4.12 0.73 11.59
N ASP A 99 4.77 0.26 10.53
CA ASP A 99 6.23 0.23 10.42
C ASP A 99 6.80 1.65 10.47
N ILE A 100 6.25 2.59 9.68
CA ILE A 100 6.66 3.99 9.71
C ILE A 100 6.49 4.57 11.12
N LYS A 101 5.35 4.37 11.78
CA LYS A 101 5.10 4.87 13.14
C LYS A 101 6.05 4.28 14.18
N LYS A 102 6.49 3.04 13.98
CA LYS A 102 7.51 2.40 14.83
C LYS A 102 8.88 3.06 14.66
N ARG A 103 9.26 3.39 13.42
CA ARG A 103 10.55 4.05 13.10
C ARG A 103 10.55 5.54 13.40
N ILE A 104 9.42 6.20 13.16
CA ILE A 104 9.25 7.65 13.34
C ILE A 104 8.07 7.90 14.28
N PRO A 105 8.30 7.95 15.59
CA PRO A 105 7.25 8.21 16.57
C PRO A 105 6.54 9.54 16.29
N ASN A 106 5.21 9.56 16.41
CA ASN A 106 4.34 10.69 16.12
C ASN A 106 4.26 11.12 14.64
N ALA A 107 4.75 10.31 13.70
CA ALA A 107 4.52 10.54 12.28
C ALA A 107 3.01 10.53 11.97
N LYS A 108 2.61 11.41 11.06
CA LYS A 108 1.30 11.38 10.41
C LYS A 108 1.43 10.70 9.07
N ILE A 109 0.64 9.67 8.85
CA ILE A 109 0.73 8.83 7.65
C ILE A 109 -0.37 9.22 6.68
N VAL A 110 0.04 9.56 5.47
CA VAL A 110 -0.88 9.81 4.35
C VAL A 110 -0.67 8.71 3.32
N PHE A 111 -1.68 7.90 3.09
CA PHE A 111 -1.64 6.92 2.00
C PHE A 111 -2.09 7.57 0.70
N ILE A 112 -1.37 7.31 -0.38
CA ILE A 112 -1.74 7.77 -1.73
C ILE A 112 -1.82 6.55 -2.66
N GLY A 113 -3.00 6.36 -3.29
CA GLY A 113 -3.21 5.21 -4.17
C GLY A 113 -4.54 5.27 -4.93
N PRO A 114 -4.83 4.29 -5.82
CA PRO A 114 -5.99 4.37 -6.72
C PRO A 114 -7.31 3.98 -6.05
N CYS A 115 -7.29 3.37 -4.87
CA CYS A 115 -8.42 2.65 -4.31
C CYS A 115 -9.19 3.49 -3.30
N VAL A 116 -10.45 3.84 -3.62
CA VAL A 116 -11.36 4.59 -2.73
C VAL A 116 -11.67 3.84 -1.44
N ALA A 117 -11.75 2.49 -1.48
CA ALA A 117 -12.01 1.69 -0.29
C ALA A 117 -10.93 1.83 0.80
N LYS A 118 -9.75 2.37 0.46
CA LYS A 118 -8.71 2.68 1.44
C LYS A 118 -9.08 3.85 2.37
N LYS A 119 -9.99 4.71 1.96
CA LYS A 119 -10.56 5.76 2.82
C LYS A 119 -11.40 5.13 3.92
N ASP A 120 -12.33 4.26 3.54
CA ASP A 120 -13.15 3.52 4.49
C ASP A 120 -12.30 2.63 5.42
N GLU A 121 -11.26 1.99 4.88
CA GLU A 121 -10.33 1.21 5.69
C GLU A 121 -9.61 2.08 6.74
N ALA A 122 -9.17 3.28 6.37
CA ALA A 122 -8.51 4.19 7.29
C ALA A 122 -9.46 4.68 8.40
N ASP A 123 -10.72 4.96 8.05
CA ASP A 123 -11.75 5.38 8.98
C ASP A 123 -12.15 4.24 9.94
N HIS A 124 -12.16 2.99 9.43
CA HIS A 124 -12.47 1.81 10.23
C HIS A 124 -11.35 1.48 11.24
N TYR A 125 -10.09 1.67 10.86
CA TYR A 125 -8.92 1.39 11.71
C TYR A 125 -8.24 2.68 12.17
N VAL A 126 -8.97 3.44 12.96
CA VAL A 126 -8.52 4.76 13.45
C VAL A 126 -7.14 4.71 14.10
N GLY A 127 -6.31 5.70 13.79
CA GLY A 127 -4.99 5.86 14.40
C GLY A 127 -3.85 5.14 13.69
N ILE A 128 -4.12 4.34 12.65
CA ILE A 128 -3.07 3.69 11.83
C ILE A 128 -2.65 4.61 10.68
N VAL A 129 -3.60 4.96 9.80
CA VAL A 129 -3.41 5.91 8.70
C VAL A 129 -4.19 7.17 9.03
N ASP A 130 -3.59 8.34 8.81
CA ASP A 130 -4.19 9.62 9.20
C ASP A 130 -5.01 10.26 8.08
N ALA A 131 -4.67 10.00 6.82
CA ALA A 131 -5.42 10.42 5.64
C ALA A 131 -5.15 9.51 4.44
N VAL A 132 -6.09 9.48 3.51
CA VAL A 132 -5.98 8.75 2.24
C VAL A 132 -6.33 9.68 1.09
N LEU A 133 -5.47 9.74 0.08
CA LEU A 133 -5.71 10.45 -1.17
C LEU A 133 -5.75 9.46 -2.34
N THR A 134 -6.65 9.69 -3.27
CA THR A 134 -6.60 9.05 -4.58
C THR A 134 -5.59 9.75 -5.48
N TYR A 135 -5.17 9.10 -6.57
CA TYR A 135 -4.30 9.76 -7.56
C TYR A 135 -4.98 10.96 -8.22
N GLU A 136 -6.29 10.91 -8.40
CA GLU A 136 -7.05 12.04 -8.92
C GLU A 136 -6.99 13.25 -7.98
N GLU A 137 -7.23 13.03 -6.69
CA GLU A 137 -7.14 14.08 -5.66
C GLU A 137 -5.72 14.66 -5.58
N LEU A 138 -4.69 13.80 -5.61
CA LEU A 138 -3.30 14.26 -5.66
C LEU A 138 -3.02 15.09 -6.90
N THR A 139 -3.46 14.63 -8.07
CA THR A 139 -3.25 15.34 -9.34
C THR A 139 -3.90 16.72 -9.33
N ASN A 140 -5.11 16.81 -8.81
CA ASN A 140 -5.81 18.09 -8.69
C ASN A 140 -5.09 19.03 -7.70
N TRP A 141 -4.65 18.51 -6.57
CA TRP A 141 -3.91 19.31 -5.58
C TRP A 141 -2.57 19.82 -6.13
N LEU A 142 -1.80 18.97 -6.84
CA LEU A 142 -0.56 19.41 -7.52
C LEU A 142 -0.83 20.53 -8.52
N LYS A 143 -1.90 20.45 -9.32
CA LYS A 143 -2.31 21.50 -10.26
C LYS A 143 -2.67 22.80 -9.55
N GLU A 144 -3.46 22.74 -8.50
CA GLU A 144 -3.85 23.91 -7.70
C GLU A 144 -2.63 24.64 -7.11
N GLN A 145 -1.59 23.89 -6.73
CA GLN A 145 -0.36 24.45 -6.20
C GLN A 145 0.67 24.80 -7.29
N ASN A 146 0.32 24.67 -8.57
CA ASN A 146 1.22 24.89 -9.72
C ASN A 146 2.50 24.05 -9.66
N ILE A 147 2.41 22.83 -9.12
CA ILE A 147 3.52 21.88 -9.04
C ILE A 147 3.44 20.94 -10.24
N ASN A 148 4.41 21.05 -11.15
CA ASN A 148 4.55 20.15 -12.28
C ASN A 148 5.43 18.95 -11.89
N LEU A 149 5.02 17.76 -12.33
CA LEU A 149 5.85 16.57 -12.27
C LEU A 149 6.83 16.59 -13.42
N GLU A 150 8.12 16.63 -13.10
CA GLU A 150 9.19 16.62 -14.11
C GLU A 150 9.55 15.15 -14.40
N LYS A 151 9.52 14.76 -15.68
CA LYS A 151 9.89 13.39 -16.07
C LYS A 151 11.38 13.16 -15.78
N GLY A 152 11.66 12.04 -15.11
CA GLY A 152 13.03 11.61 -14.84
C GLY A 152 13.75 11.15 -16.13
N THR A 153 15.06 11.30 -16.15
CA THR A 153 15.90 10.83 -17.28
C THR A 153 16.19 9.34 -17.23
N LYS A 154 15.90 8.69 -16.11
CA LYS A 154 16.00 7.25 -15.90
C LYS A 154 14.69 6.74 -15.32
N TYR A 155 14.09 5.74 -15.96
CA TYR A 155 13.17 4.85 -15.28
C TYR A 155 14.00 4.16 -14.18
N GLY A 156 14.01 4.75 -12.99
CA GLY A 156 14.48 4.06 -11.80
C GLY A 156 13.50 2.94 -11.57
N LEU A 157 13.90 1.74 -11.95
CA LEU A 157 13.21 0.55 -11.49
C LEU A 157 13.13 0.66 -9.97
N SER A 158 11.92 0.62 -9.43
CA SER A 158 11.67 0.58 -8.00
C SER A 158 12.52 -0.55 -7.41
N VAL A 159 12.96 -0.42 -6.16
CA VAL A 159 13.67 -1.50 -5.43
C VAL A 159 12.89 -2.82 -5.51
N TYR A 160 11.64 -2.78 -5.89
CA TYR A 160 10.68 -3.88 -5.99
C TYR A 160 10.51 -4.46 -7.41
N ASP A 161 11.17 -3.92 -8.44
CA ASP A 161 11.18 -4.53 -9.77
C ASP A 161 11.84 -5.92 -9.79
N HIS A 162 12.59 -6.24 -8.73
CA HIS A 162 13.12 -7.58 -8.48
C HIS A 162 12.12 -8.53 -7.80
N ILE A 163 10.94 -8.04 -7.40
CA ILE A 163 9.81 -8.86 -6.93
C ILE A 163 8.79 -9.04 -8.08
N VAL A 164 9.24 -9.12 -9.29
CA VAL A 164 8.48 -9.78 -10.34
C VAL A 164 8.47 -11.24 -9.93
N LEU A 165 7.32 -11.68 -9.46
CA LEU A 165 7.04 -13.09 -9.24
C LEU A 165 7.39 -13.80 -10.54
N ASP A 166 8.48 -14.53 -10.55
CA ASP A 166 8.79 -15.45 -11.62
C ASP A 166 7.68 -16.50 -11.64
N ALA A 167 6.71 -16.29 -12.52
CA ALA A 167 5.59 -17.21 -12.71
C ALA A 167 6.05 -18.60 -13.15
N SER A 168 7.34 -18.77 -13.47
CA SER A 168 7.92 -20.07 -13.86
C SER A 168 8.16 -21.01 -12.68
N THR A 169 8.06 -20.55 -11.43
CA THR A 169 8.30 -21.37 -10.24
C THR A 169 7.03 -21.93 -9.60
N VAL A 170 5.86 -21.79 -10.23
CA VAL A 170 4.61 -22.37 -9.73
C VAL A 170 4.49 -23.80 -10.21
N SER A 171 5.01 -24.75 -9.44
CA SER A 171 4.68 -26.16 -9.59
C SER A 171 3.46 -26.49 -8.74
N ASP A 172 2.49 -27.12 -9.40
CA ASP A 172 1.35 -27.86 -8.84
C ASP A 172 0.80 -27.43 -7.47
N GLY A 173 -0.27 -26.63 -7.49
CA GLY A 173 -1.16 -26.42 -6.34
C GLY A 173 -0.78 -25.28 -5.40
N GLN A 174 0.14 -24.42 -5.73
CA GLN A 174 0.44 -23.22 -4.95
C GLN A 174 -0.33 -22.00 -5.44
N ILE A 175 -0.83 -21.21 -4.48
CA ILE A 175 -1.62 -20.03 -4.74
C ILE A 175 -0.76 -18.97 -5.42
N VAL A 176 -1.16 -18.58 -6.64
CA VAL A 176 -0.56 -17.44 -7.36
C VAL A 176 -1.13 -16.15 -6.77
N TYR A 177 -0.27 -15.28 -6.26
CA TYR A 177 -0.66 -13.90 -5.93
C TYR A 177 -0.54 -13.06 -7.20
N GLN A 178 -1.66 -12.54 -7.69
CA GLN A 178 -1.71 -11.43 -8.65
C GLN A 178 -1.80 -10.11 -7.92
#